data_21d56e94f4f55ddac058c61d9fc73d0a
#
_entry.id   21d56e94f4f55ddac058c61d9fc73d0a
#
_cell.length_a   1.000
_cell.length_b   1.000
_cell.length_c   1.000
_cell.angle_alpha   90.00
_cell.angle_beta   90.00
_cell.angle_gamma   90.00
#
_symmetry.space_group_name_H-M   'P 1'
#
loop_
_entity.id
_entity.type
_entity.pdbx_description
1 polymer ?
#
loop_
_entity_poly.entity_id
_entity_poly.type
_entity_poly.pdbx_seq_one_letter_code
_entity_poly.pdbx_strand_id
1 'polypeptide(L)'
;VSIEHLILAIFKSKSKIAQILKDQGVTEKGLNAAIEELRKGDRVTSQTQEETYNALNKYAKNLNQLAKDGKLDPVIGRDEEIRRILQILSRRTKNNPILVGEPGTGKTAIAEGLAHRIIDGDIPENLKDKQIFALDMGALIAGAKFKGEFEERLKSVIKEVTTSEGDIVLFIDEIHTLVGAGGGQGAMDAANILKPALARGELRAIGATTLDEYQKYFEKD
;
A
#
# COMPACT_ATOMS: atom_id res chain seq x y z
N VAL A 1 -16.75 -0.75 -18.41
CA VAL A 1 -16.39 -2.11 -18.88
C VAL A 1 -14.95 -2.35 -18.42
N SER A 2 -14.72 -3.35 -17.61
CA SER A 2 -13.40 -3.71 -17.11
C SER A 2 -12.73 -4.76 -18.01
N ILE A 3 -11.43 -5.01 -17.76
CA ILE A 3 -10.64 -6.01 -18.49
C ILE A 3 -11.28 -7.40 -18.37
N GLU A 4 -11.80 -7.76 -17.19
CA GLU A 4 -12.44 -9.06 -16.95
C GLU A 4 -13.70 -9.25 -17.78
N HIS A 5 -14.51 -8.19 -17.95
CA HIS A 5 -15.68 -8.25 -18.84
C HIS A 5 -15.27 -8.45 -20.29
N LEU A 6 -14.15 -7.86 -20.71
CA LEU A 6 -13.58 -8.07 -22.04
C LEU A 6 -13.11 -9.53 -22.23
N ILE A 7 -12.41 -10.09 -21.24
CA ILE A 7 -11.96 -11.49 -21.25
C ILE A 7 -13.15 -12.45 -21.33
N LEU A 8 -14.21 -12.22 -20.53
CA LEU A 8 -15.44 -13.00 -20.58
C LEU A 8 -16.13 -12.90 -21.96
N ALA A 9 -16.18 -11.71 -22.55
CA ALA A 9 -16.74 -11.50 -23.85
C ALA A 9 -15.95 -12.23 -24.95
N ILE A 10 -14.62 -12.18 -24.89
CA ILE A 10 -13.72 -12.92 -25.79
C ILE A 10 -13.93 -14.42 -25.63
N PHE A 11 -14.00 -14.94 -24.39
CA PHE A 11 -14.21 -16.37 -24.13
C PHE A 11 -15.55 -16.88 -24.69
N LYS A 12 -16.60 -16.04 -24.62
CA LYS A 12 -17.94 -16.35 -25.19
C LYS A 12 -18.00 -16.16 -26.70
N SER A 13 -17.03 -15.50 -27.32
CA SER A 13 -17.00 -15.27 -28.75
C SER A 13 -16.61 -16.53 -29.54
N LYS A 14 -16.83 -16.50 -30.85
CA LYS A 14 -16.37 -17.56 -31.79
C LYS A 14 -14.95 -17.28 -32.31
N SER A 15 -14.10 -16.60 -31.54
CA SER A 15 -12.75 -16.22 -31.95
C SER A 15 -11.76 -17.38 -31.79
N LYS A 16 -10.65 -17.32 -32.52
CA LYS A 16 -9.51 -18.25 -32.34
C LYS A 16 -8.94 -18.21 -30.90
N ILE A 17 -8.99 -17.03 -30.28
CA ILE A 17 -8.53 -16.85 -28.90
C ILE A 17 -9.42 -17.62 -27.93
N ALA A 18 -10.75 -17.56 -28.12
CA ALA A 18 -11.69 -18.35 -27.32
C ALA A 18 -11.43 -19.86 -27.44
N GLN A 19 -11.12 -20.33 -28.66
CA GLN A 19 -10.79 -21.74 -28.89
C GLN A 19 -9.50 -22.14 -28.15
N ILE A 20 -8.44 -21.35 -28.27
CA ILE A 20 -7.15 -21.61 -27.58
C ILE A 20 -7.36 -21.67 -26.06
N LEU A 21 -8.13 -20.74 -25.47
CA LEU A 21 -8.41 -20.75 -24.03
C LEU A 21 -9.14 -22.03 -23.60
N LYS A 22 -10.11 -22.49 -24.38
CA LYS A 22 -10.85 -23.74 -24.13
C LYS A 22 -9.96 -24.96 -24.26
N ASP A 23 -9.10 -25.01 -25.28
CA ASP A 23 -8.14 -26.11 -25.50
C ASP A 23 -7.10 -26.20 -24.37
N GLN A 24 -6.79 -25.08 -23.70
CA GLN A 24 -5.94 -25.02 -22.51
C GLN A 24 -6.70 -25.34 -21.21
N GLY A 25 -7.95 -25.79 -21.29
CA GLY A 25 -8.74 -26.21 -20.12
C GLY A 25 -9.43 -25.06 -19.35
N VAL A 26 -9.43 -23.83 -19.88
CA VAL A 26 -10.16 -22.72 -19.27
C VAL A 26 -11.66 -22.96 -19.43
N THR A 27 -12.39 -22.89 -18.30
CA THR A 27 -13.85 -23.01 -18.29
C THR A 27 -14.50 -21.69 -17.91
N GLU A 28 -15.72 -21.45 -18.35
CA GLU A 28 -16.49 -20.25 -17.98
C GLU A 28 -16.67 -20.15 -16.45
N LYS A 29 -16.95 -21.29 -15.80
CA LYS A 29 -17.12 -21.37 -14.36
C LYS A 29 -15.81 -21.03 -13.62
N GLY A 30 -14.67 -21.55 -14.08
CA GLY A 30 -13.35 -21.25 -13.52
C GLY A 30 -12.98 -19.77 -13.71
N LEU A 31 -13.29 -19.21 -14.89
CA LEU A 31 -13.03 -17.81 -15.16
C LEU A 31 -13.88 -16.87 -14.29
N ASN A 32 -15.17 -17.17 -14.12
CA ASN A 32 -16.03 -16.41 -13.22
C ASN A 32 -15.57 -16.51 -11.75
N ALA A 33 -15.22 -17.71 -11.29
CA ALA A 33 -14.70 -17.89 -9.92
C ALA A 33 -13.41 -17.10 -9.67
N ALA A 34 -12.47 -17.13 -10.63
CA ALA A 34 -11.24 -16.35 -10.55
C ALA A 34 -11.52 -14.82 -10.54
N ILE A 35 -12.50 -14.36 -11.31
CA ILE A 35 -12.90 -12.94 -11.30
C ILE A 35 -13.54 -12.55 -9.96
N GLU A 36 -14.40 -13.40 -9.38
CA GLU A 36 -15.00 -13.15 -8.08
C GLU A 36 -13.94 -13.12 -6.97
N GLU A 37 -12.98 -14.03 -7.01
CA GLU A 37 -11.86 -14.06 -6.06
C GLU A 37 -10.98 -12.81 -6.17
N LEU A 38 -10.60 -12.42 -7.39
CA LEU A 38 -9.83 -11.20 -7.65
C LEU A 38 -10.55 -9.94 -7.16
N ARG A 39 -11.85 -9.84 -7.38
CA ARG A 39 -12.63 -8.66 -7.01
C ARG A 39 -13.18 -8.68 -5.59
N LYS A 40 -13.05 -9.78 -4.88
CA LYS A 40 -13.57 -9.94 -3.49
C LYS A 40 -15.03 -9.45 -3.33
N GLY A 41 -15.84 -9.62 -4.39
CA GLY A 41 -17.25 -9.22 -4.42
C GLY A 41 -17.51 -7.77 -4.87
N ASP A 42 -16.50 -6.96 -5.16
CA ASP A 42 -16.69 -5.58 -5.64
C ASP A 42 -17.19 -5.58 -7.10
N ARG A 43 -18.34 -4.94 -7.34
CA ARG A 43 -18.94 -4.80 -8.68
C ARG A 43 -18.53 -3.47 -9.32
N VAL A 44 -18.26 -3.48 -10.62
CA VAL A 44 -17.95 -2.25 -11.38
C VAL A 44 -19.20 -1.42 -11.54
N THR A 45 -19.33 -0.34 -10.80
CA THR A 45 -20.49 0.57 -10.80
C THR A 45 -20.16 1.96 -11.36
N SER A 46 -18.87 2.34 -11.46
CA SER A 46 -18.43 3.64 -11.98
C SER A 46 -17.24 3.50 -12.94
N GLN A 47 -16.96 4.58 -13.71
CA GLN A 47 -15.79 4.64 -14.59
C GLN A 47 -14.46 4.66 -13.84
N THR A 48 -14.46 5.20 -12.62
CA THR A 48 -13.26 5.31 -11.75
C THR A 48 -12.98 4.04 -10.96
N GLN A 49 -13.89 3.07 -10.97
CA GLN A 49 -13.75 1.85 -10.17
C GLN A 49 -12.61 0.94 -10.61
N GLU A 50 -12.19 1.02 -11.87
CA GLU A 50 -10.98 0.34 -12.35
C GLU A 50 -9.70 0.93 -11.76
N GLU A 51 -9.70 2.23 -11.46
CA GLU A 51 -8.57 2.91 -10.80
C GLU A 51 -8.44 2.53 -9.32
N THR A 52 -9.57 2.26 -8.68
CA THR A 52 -9.63 1.88 -7.26
C THR A 52 -9.43 0.38 -7.02
N TYR A 53 -9.58 -0.42 -8.08
CA TYR A 53 -9.34 -1.86 -8.03
C TYR A 53 -7.84 -2.17 -8.00
N ASN A 54 -7.43 -3.05 -7.06
CA ASN A 54 -6.02 -3.42 -6.84
C ASN A 54 -5.12 -2.18 -6.61
N ALA A 55 -5.66 -1.21 -5.86
CA ALA A 55 -5.03 0.09 -5.65
C ALA A 55 -3.67 -0.03 -4.96
N LEU A 56 -3.53 -0.99 -4.03
CA LEU A 56 -2.28 -1.20 -3.32
C LEU A 56 -1.13 -1.55 -4.28
N ASN A 57 -1.35 -2.45 -5.24
CA ASN A 57 -0.32 -2.80 -6.22
C ASN A 57 -0.08 -1.71 -7.27
N LYS A 58 -1.05 -0.82 -7.50
CA LYS A 58 -0.90 0.31 -8.43
C LYS A 58 -0.14 1.49 -7.80
N TYR A 59 -0.40 1.75 -6.52
CA TYR A 59 0.04 2.97 -5.84
C TYR A 59 1.00 2.71 -4.69
N ALA A 60 1.42 1.46 -4.48
CA ALA A 60 2.45 1.11 -3.50
C ALA A 60 3.37 0.01 -4.03
N LYS A 61 4.59 -0.03 -3.53
CA LYS A 61 5.61 -1.03 -3.89
C LYS A 61 5.74 -2.05 -2.76
N ASN A 62 5.59 -3.33 -3.07
CA ASN A 62 5.79 -4.40 -2.10
C ASN A 62 7.29 -4.60 -1.85
N LEU A 63 7.79 -4.10 -0.71
CA LEU A 63 9.21 -4.19 -0.37
C LEU A 63 9.65 -5.63 -0.09
N ASN A 64 8.79 -6.47 0.48
CA ASN A 64 9.10 -7.89 0.69
C ASN A 64 9.34 -8.60 -0.64
N GLN A 65 8.51 -8.33 -1.66
CA GLN A 65 8.68 -8.91 -2.97
C GLN A 65 9.97 -8.41 -3.64
N LEU A 66 10.26 -7.11 -3.52
CA LEU A 66 11.51 -6.53 -4.05
C LEU A 66 12.75 -7.12 -3.36
N ALA A 67 12.68 -7.35 -2.05
CA ALA A 67 13.75 -8.04 -1.30
C ALA A 67 13.96 -9.49 -1.79
N LYS A 68 12.87 -10.25 -1.95
CA LYS A 68 12.93 -11.63 -2.50
C LYS A 68 13.53 -11.67 -3.91
N ASP A 69 13.20 -10.68 -4.72
CA ASP A 69 13.69 -10.58 -6.10
C ASP A 69 15.15 -10.07 -6.18
N GLY A 70 15.78 -9.74 -5.05
CA GLY A 70 17.13 -9.17 -5.01
C GLY A 70 17.23 -7.77 -5.62
N LYS A 71 16.13 -7.01 -5.60
CA LYS A 71 16.03 -5.65 -6.18
C LYS A 71 16.27 -4.55 -5.17
N LEU A 72 16.44 -4.88 -3.89
CA LEU A 72 16.80 -3.94 -2.84
C LEU A 72 18.25 -4.12 -2.44
N ASP A 73 18.92 -3.00 -2.18
CA ASP A 73 20.28 -3.00 -1.65
C ASP A 73 20.31 -3.51 -0.20
N PRO A 74 21.39 -4.18 0.23
CA PRO A 74 21.56 -4.56 1.62
C PRO A 74 21.70 -3.32 2.52
N VAL A 75 20.99 -3.34 3.64
CA VAL A 75 21.01 -2.23 4.60
C VAL A 75 21.98 -2.53 5.73
N ILE A 76 22.96 -1.68 5.91
CA ILE A 76 24.05 -1.85 6.89
C ILE A 76 23.96 -0.77 7.97
N GLY A 77 24.15 -1.15 9.23
CA GLY A 77 24.28 -0.20 10.35
C GLY A 77 22.98 0.44 10.81
N ARG A 78 21.81 -0.19 10.54
CA ARG A 78 20.48 0.30 10.96
C ARG A 78 19.77 -0.68 11.90
N ASP A 79 20.50 -1.54 12.57
CA ASP A 79 19.95 -2.59 13.42
C ASP A 79 19.16 -2.06 14.61
N GLU A 80 19.59 -0.96 15.20
CA GLU A 80 18.91 -0.37 16.37
C GLU A 80 17.57 0.25 15.97
N GLU A 81 17.54 1.02 14.87
CA GLU A 81 16.33 1.64 14.36
C GLU A 81 15.31 0.58 13.93
N ILE A 82 15.73 -0.43 13.19
CA ILE A 82 14.86 -1.53 12.76
C ILE A 82 14.32 -2.29 13.98
N ARG A 83 15.16 -2.62 14.96
CA ARG A 83 14.71 -3.25 16.20
C ARG A 83 13.68 -2.40 16.93
N ARG A 84 13.89 -1.09 16.99
CA ARG A 84 12.94 -0.16 17.61
C ARG A 84 11.59 -0.14 16.89
N ILE A 85 11.60 -0.13 15.56
CA ILE A 85 10.37 -0.23 14.75
C ILE A 85 9.64 -1.54 15.06
N LEU A 86 10.33 -2.67 15.05
CA LEU A 86 9.76 -3.98 15.37
C LEU A 86 9.10 -4.00 16.76
N GLN A 87 9.75 -3.41 17.76
CA GLN A 87 9.18 -3.28 19.11
C GLN A 87 7.88 -2.45 19.09
N ILE A 88 7.84 -1.35 18.34
CA ILE A 88 6.66 -0.47 18.29
C ILE A 88 5.54 -1.18 17.53
N LEU A 89 5.82 -1.78 16.37
CA LEU A 89 4.84 -2.52 15.56
C LEU A 89 4.23 -3.72 16.32
N SER A 90 4.96 -4.29 17.28
CA SER A 90 4.48 -5.40 18.11
C SER A 90 3.51 -4.98 19.22
N ARG A 91 3.32 -3.69 19.47
CA ARG A 91 2.40 -3.18 20.50
C ARG A 91 0.93 -3.38 20.06
N ARG A 92 0.05 -3.46 21.05
CA ARG A 92 -1.41 -3.50 20.80
C ARG A 92 -1.97 -2.15 20.40
N THR A 93 -1.44 -1.07 20.97
CA THR A 93 -1.83 0.33 20.72
C THR A 93 -0.59 1.18 20.54
N LYS A 94 -0.73 2.37 19.93
CA LYS A 94 0.40 3.27 19.62
C LYS A 94 1.52 2.52 18.87
N ASN A 95 1.12 1.75 17.87
CA ASN A 95 1.94 0.83 17.10
C ASN A 95 2.34 1.38 15.71
N ASN A 96 2.15 2.68 15.50
CA ASN A 96 2.54 3.37 14.27
C ASN A 96 3.79 4.22 14.53
N PRO A 97 5.00 3.71 14.24
CA PRO A 97 6.24 4.47 14.42
C PRO A 97 6.37 5.57 13.38
N ILE A 98 7.05 6.65 13.76
CA ILE A 98 7.47 7.69 12.85
C ILE A 98 9.01 7.80 12.88
N LEU A 99 9.64 7.79 11.71
CA LEU A 99 11.06 8.01 11.51
C LEU A 99 11.29 9.50 11.30
N VAL A 100 12.06 10.10 12.19
CA VAL A 100 12.41 11.52 12.12
C VAL A 100 13.90 11.65 11.82
N GLY A 101 14.24 12.42 10.78
CA GLY A 101 15.62 12.65 10.39
C GLY A 101 15.72 13.55 9.17
N GLU A 102 16.87 14.17 8.99
CA GLU A 102 17.15 15.04 7.85
C GLU A 102 17.00 14.30 6.50
N PRO A 103 16.79 15.03 5.40
CA PRO A 103 16.82 14.43 4.06
C PRO A 103 18.14 13.68 3.82
N GLY A 104 18.05 12.52 3.15
CA GLY A 104 19.25 11.72 2.84
C GLY A 104 19.79 10.88 4.00
N THR A 105 19.18 10.89 5.19
CA THR A 105 19.64 10.05 6.32
C THR A 105 19.28 8.56 6.20
N GLY A 106 18.66 8.14 5.09
CA GLY A 106 18.35 6.74 4.83
C GLY A 106 17.09 6.22 5.52
N LYS A 107 16.08 7.08 5.75
CA LYS A 107 14.80 6.65 6.33
C LYS A 107 14.10 5.57 5.51
N THR A 108 14.13 5.69 4.19
CA THR A 108 13.58 4.69 3.25
C THR A 108 14.34 3.38 3.35
N ALA A 109 15.69 3.44 3.43
CA ALA A 109 16.52 2.25 3.61
C ALA A 109 16.18 1.46 4.89
N ILE A 110 15.72 2.12 5.96
CA ILE A 110 15.26 1.43 7.17
C ILE A 110 14.03 0.57 6.89
N ALA A 111 13.07 1.05 6.09
CA ALA A 111 11.90 0.26 5.69
C ALA A 111 12.29 -0.94 4.78
N GLU A 112 13.27 -0.73 3.89
CA GLU A 112 13.83 -1.80 3.06
C GLU A 112 14.58 -2.85 3.92
N GLY A 113 15.36 -2.41 4.89
CA GLY A 113 16.01 -3.30 5.87
C GLY A 113 15.03 -4.09 6.72
N LEU A 114 13.89 -3.50 7.07
CA LEU A 114 12.80 -4.21 7.74
C LEU A 114 12.22 -5.31 6.85
N ALA A 115 12.01 -5.04 5.56
CA ALA A 115 11.54 -6.04 4.60
C ALA A 115 12.54 -7.21 4.45
N HIS A 116 13.84 -6.94 4.39
CA HIS A 116 14.89 -7.98 4.40
C HIS A 116 14.78 -8.87 5.63
N ARG A 117 14.68 -8.30 6.83
CA ARG A 117 14.55 -9.09 8.06
C ARG A 117 13.29 -9.94 8.12
N ILE A 118 12.17 -9.46 7.57
CA ILE A 118 10.95 -10.26 7.44
C ILE A 118 11.21 -11.49 6.56
N ILE A 119 11.86 -11.30 5.42
CA ILE A 119 12.16 -12.39 4.49
C ILE A 119 13.14 -13.40 5.08
N ASP A 120 14.15 -12.91 5.81
CA ASP A 120 15.17 -13.75 6.46
C ASP A 120 14.63 -14.43 7.74
N GLY A 121 13.45 -14.06 8.21
CA GLY A 121 12.84 -14.60 9.42
C GLY A 121 13.46 -14.09 10.73
N ASP A 122 14.34 -13.07 10.66
CA ASP A 122 15.00 -12.44 11.82
C ASP A 122 14.12 -11.36 12.47
N ILE A 123 12.92 -11.78 12.90
CA ILE A 123 11.90 -10.90 13.47
C ILE A 123 11.05 -11.65 14.51
N PRO A 124 10.32 -10.92 15.40
CA PRO A 124 9.33 -11.51 16.28
C PRO A 124 8.27 -12.30 15.54
N GLU A 125 7.78 -13.40 16.13
CA GLU A 125 6.82 -14.35 15.53
C GLU A 125 5.56 -13.65 15.01
N ASN A 126 5.03 -12.69 15.75
CA ASN A 126 3.82 -11.93 15.40
C ASN A 126 3.98 -10.98 14.19
N LEU A 127 5.19 -10.87 13.64
CA LEU A 127 5.49 -10.02 12.48
C LEU A 127 5.99 -10.81 11.26
N LYS A 128 6.16 -12.12 11.36
CA LYS A 128 6.74 -12.98 10.29
C LYS A 128 5.97 -12.93 8.98
N ASP A 129 4.64 -12.84 9.05
CA ASP A 129 3.78 -12.87 7.87
C ASP A 129 3.42 -11.46 7.37
N LYS A 130 4.01 -10.42 7.98
CA LYS A 130 3.70 -9.04 7.60
C LYS A 130 4.38 -8.67 6.29
N GLN A 131 3.66 -7.89 5.50
CA GLN A 131 4.17 -7.31 4.25
C GLN A 131 4.31 -5.80 4.38
N ILE A 132 5.46 -5.29 3.95
CA ILE A 132 5.72 -3.85 3.93
C ILE A 132 5.44 -3.33 2.53
N PHE A 133 4.53 -2.37 2.43
CA PHE A 133 4.25 -1.67 1.18
C PHE A 133 4.67 -0.21 1.30
N ALA A 134 5.53 0.25 0.42
CA ALA A 134 5.92 1.67 0.35
C ALA A 134 4.94 2.42 -0.56
N LEU A 135 4.23 3.39 -0.01
CA LEU A 135 3.29 4.23 -0.74
C LEU A 135 4.03 5.09 -1.76
N ASP A 136 3.61 5.07 -3.01
CA ASP A 136 4.17 5.87 -4.09
C ASP A 136 3.31 7.13 -4.31
N MET A 137 3.73 8.24 -3.72
CA MET A 137 3.03 9.53 -3.84
C MET A 137 2.99 10.02 -5.28
N GLY A 138 4.06 9.75 -6.06
CA GLY A 138 4.10 10.10 -7.47
C GLY A 138 3.03 9.35 -8.26
N ALA A 139 2.88 8.06 -8.04
CA ALA A 139 1.84 7.25 -8.68
C ALA A 139 0.41 7.67 -8.28
N LEU A 140 0.20 8.07 -7.02
CA LEU A 140 -1.11 8.57 -6.56
C LEU A 140 -1.52 9.86 -7.27
N ILE A 141 -0.56 10.75 -7.54
CA ILE A 141 -0.80 12.07 -8.13
C ILE A 141 -0.78 12.00 -9.67
N ALA A 142 0.03 11.12 -10.24
CA ALA A 142 0.20 11.02 -11.69
C ALA A 142 -1.13 10.78 -12.41
N GLY A 143 -1.45 11.64 -13.36
CA GLY A 143 -2.67 11.54 -14.17
C GLY A 143 -3.98 11.86 -13.43
N ALA A 144 -3.94 12.24 -12.15
CA ALA A 144 -5.11 12.74 -11.45
C ALA A 144 -5.47 14.14 -11.99
N LYS A 145 -6.55 14.22 -12.78
CA LYS A 145 -7.02 15.47 -13.37
C LYS A 145 -7.83 16.32 -12.38
N PHE A 146 -8.45 15.66 -11.43
CA PHE A 146 -9.30 16.27 -10.40
C PHE A 146 -8.82 15.85 -9.01
N LYS A 147 -8.98 16.76 -8.06
CA LYS A 147 -8.64 16.56 -6.66
C LYS A 147 -9.26 15.29 -6.05
N GLY A 148 -10.50 14.98 -6.40
CA GLY A 148 -11.22 13.80 -5.92
C GLY A 148 -10.59 12.47 -6.34
N GLU A 149 -9.89 12.42 -7.48
CA GLU A 149 -9.24 11.19 -7.96
C GLU A 149 -8.08 10.76 -7.05
N PHE A 150 -7.26 11.70 -6.60
CA PHE A 150 -6.21 11.42 -5.62
C PHE A 150 -6.79 10.86 -4.30
N GLU A 151 -7.85 11.50 -3.80
CA GLU A 151 -8.51 11.07 -2.57
C GLU A 151 -9.12 9.66 -2.71
N GLU A 152 -9.77 9.37 -3.83
CA GLU A 152 -10.33 8.03 -4.11
C GLU A 152 -9.24 6.96 -4.19
N ARG A 153 -8.12 7.25 -4.84
CA ARG A 153 -6.96 6.35 -4.90
C ARG A 153 -6.39 6.08 -3.51
N LEU A 154 -6.17 7.13 -2.72
CA LEU A 154 -5.67 7.00 -1.34
C LEU A 154 -6.65 6.22 -0.46
N LYS A 155 -7.95 6.53 -0.51
CA LYS A 155 -9.00 5.78 0.22
C LYS A 155 -8.99 4.30 -0.14
N SER A 156 -8.79 3.98 -1.42
CA SER A 156 -8.76 2.59 -1.88
C SER A 156 -7.54 1.84 -1.38
N VAL A 157 -6.35 2.48 -1.38
CA VAL A 157 -5.15 1.90 -0.76
C VAL A 157 -5.38 1.65 0.73
N ILE A 158 -5.89 2.64 1.47
CA ILE A 158 -6.16 2.50 2.90
C ILE A 158 -7.19 1.41 3.17
N LYS A 159 -8.25 1.31 2.36
CA LYS A 159 -9.25 0.23 2.47
C LYS A 159 -8.61 -1.14 2.29
N GLU A 160 -7.77 -1.35 1.29
CA GLU A 160 -7.08 -2.63 1.09
C GLU A 160 -6.15 -2.97 2.27
N VAL A 161 -5.39 -2.00 2.77
CA VAL A 161 -4.51 -2.19 3.93
C VAL A 161 -5.32 -2.52 5.19
N THR A 162 -6.40 -1.81 5.47
CA THR A 162 -7.23 -2.07 6.66
C THR A 162 -7.97 -3.39 6.58
N THR A 163 -8.39 -3.81 5.38
CA THR A 163 -9.05 -5.11 5.16
C THR A 163 -8.11 -6.29 5.36
N SER A 164 -6.79 -6.09 5.30
CA SER A 164 -5.80 -7.14 5.60
C SER A 164 -5.65 -7.47 7.08
N GLU A 165 -6.45 -6.84 7.96
CA GLU A 165 -6.47 -7.10 9.41
C GLU A 165 -5.08 -6.97 10.07
N GLY A 166 -4.25 -6.09 9.52
CA GLY A 166 -2.92 -5.79 10.03
C GLY A 166 -1.80 -6.66 9.45
N ASP A 167 -2.04 -7.45 8.41
CA ASP A 167 -0.98 -8.19 7.71
C ASP A 167 -0.15 -7.30 6.82
N ILE A 168 -0.67 -6.14 6.46
CA ILE A 168 0.03 -5.13 5.67
C ILE A 168 0.42 -3.95 6.56
N VAL A 169 1.69 -3.53 6.46
CA VAL A 169 2.23 -2.31 7.05
C VAL A 169 2.57 -1.34 5.94
N LEU A 170 1.96 -0.16 5.97
CA LEU A 170 2.17 0.87 4.95
C LEU A 170 3.34 1.78 5.35
N PHE A 171 4.40 1.81 4.57
CA PHE A 171 5.45 2.81 4.72
C PHE A 171 5.08 4.06 3.92
N ILE A 172 5.07 5.21 4.59
CA ILE A 172 4.72 6.51 4.01
C ILE A 172 5.90 7.45 4.19
N ASP A 173 6.66 7.62 3.11
CA ASP A 173 7.72 8.63 3.10
C ASP A 173 7.12 10.03 3.00
N GLU A 174 7.81 11.01 3.58
CA GLU A 174 7.33 12.39 3.65
C GLU A 174 5.86 12.52 4.11
N ILE A 175 5.49 11.77 5.15
CA ILE A 175 4.10 11.68 5.64
C ILE A 175 3.48 13.05 5.93
N HIS A 176 4.28 14.06 6.22
CA HIS A 176 3.85 15.44 6.43
C HIS A 176 3.12 16.01 5.21
N THR A 177 3.43 15.54 3.99
CA THR A 177 2.74 15.97 2.77
C THR A 177 1.26 15.56 2.76
N LEU A 178 0.92 14.47 3.44
CA LEU A 178 -0.46 13.98 3.59
C LEU A 178 -1.18 14.59 4.78
N VAL A 179 -0.46 15.04 5.82
CA VAL A 179 -1.07 15.45 7.11
C VAL A 179 -1.25 16.97 7.22
N GLY A 180 -0.64 17.79 6.38
CA GLY A 180 -0.89 19.21 6.46
C GLY A 180 0.17 20.16 5.89
N ALA A 181 1.27 19.64 5.35
CA ALA A 181 2.36 20.47 4.82
C ALA A 181 2.07 21.13 3.46
N GLY A 182 1.07 20.64 2.74
CA GLY A 182 0.66 21.29 1.51
C GLY A 182 -0.31 22.44 1.83
N GLY A 183 0.13 23.69 1.75
CA GLY A 183 -0.70 24.88 1.93
C GLY A 183 -1.88 25.03 0.94
N GLY A 184 -2.33 23.94 0.33
CA GLY A 184 -3.47 23.82 -0.55
C GLY A 184 -4.56 22.91 0.06
N GLN A 185 -5.79 23.10 -0.37
CA GLN A 185 -6.96 22.31 0.08
C GLN A 185 -6.79 20.79 0.03
N GLY A 186 -5.84 20.23 -0.77
CA GLY A 186 -5.61 18.79 -0.93
C GLY A 186 -4.98 18.07 0.26
N ALA A 187 -4.12 18.73 1.01
CA ALA A 187 -3.45 18.14 2.18
C ALA A 187 -4.41 17.90 3.35
N MET A 188 -5.38 18.80 3.56
CA MET A 188 -6.40 18.63 4.61
C MET A 188 -7.29 17.40 4.36
N ASP A 189 -7.53 17.05 3.12
CA ASP A 189 -8.41 15.93 2.77
C ASP A 189 -7.70 14.58 2.95
N ALA A 190 -6.40 14.49 2.66
CA ALA A 190 -5.59 13.30 2.93
C ALA A 190 -5.48 13.02 4.44
N ALA A 191 -5.28 14.06 5.26
CA ALA A 191 -5.30 13.93 6.72
C ALA A 191 -6.63 13.38 7.24
N ASN A 192 -7.76 13.85 6.69
CA ASN A 192 -9.09 13.37 7.06
C ASN A 192 -9.34 11.90 6.70
N ILE A 193 -8.59 11.35 5.73
CA ILE A 193 -8.64 9.94 5.37
C ILE A 193 -7.77 9.09 6.32
N LEU A 194 -6.55 9.56 6.62
CA LEU A 194 -5.56 8.82 7.40
C LEU A 194 -5.84 8.84 8.90
N LYS A 195 -6.13 10.02 9.48
CA LYS A 195 -6.30 10.19 10.93
C LYS A 195 -7.32 9.22 11.54
N PRO A 196 -8.53 9.01 10.98
CA PRO A 196 -9.48 8.06 11.54
C PRO A 196 -8.97 6.61 11.53
N ALA A 197 -8.32 6.16 10.46
CA ALA A 197 -7.81 4.80 10.34
C ALA A 197 -6.63 4.53 11.30
N LEU A 198 -5.76 5.53 11.49
CA LEU A 198 -4.66 5.48 12.48
C LEU A 198 -5.20 5.49 13.91
N ALA A 199 -6.18 6.36 14.22
CA ALA A 199 -6.75 6.50 15.56
C ALA A 199 -7.50 5.25 16.01
N ARG A 200 -8.21 4.57 15.10
CA ARG A 200 -8.89 3.29 15.39
C ARG A 200 -7.94 2.08 15.45
N GLY A 201 -6.66 2.27 15.09
CA GLY A 201 -5.69 1.17 15.03
C GLY A 201 -5.93 0.17 13.89
N GLU A 202 -6.78 0.54 12.93
CA GLU A 202 -7.10 -0.28 11.75
C GLU A 202 -5.96 -0.25 10.72
N LEU A 203 -5.27 0.89 10.62
CA LEU A 203 -4.13 1.09 9.74
C LEU A 203 -2.83 0.89 10.52
N ARG A 204 -1.98 0.00 10.05
CA ARG A 204 -0.58 -0.10 10.48
C ARG A 204 0.30 0.65 9.50
N ALA A 205 1.01 1.64 10.01
CA ALA A 205 1.85 2.49 9.17
C ALA A 205 3.20 2.81 9.85
N ILE A 206 4.20 3.03 9.02
CA ILE A 206 5.49 3.61 9.39
C ILE A 206 5.59 4.93 8.63
N GLY A 207 5.59 6.04 9.34
CA GLY A 207 5.80 7.36 8.73
C GLY A 207 7.28 7.72 8.69
N ALA A 208 7.67 8.54 7.70
CA ALA A 208 8.98 9.17 7.67
C ALA A 208 8.83 10.67 7.39
N THR A 209 9.60 11.50 8.11
CA THR A 209 9.55 12.96 7.99
C THR A 209 10.87 13.60 8.45
N THR A 210 11.00 14.92 8.32
CA THR A 210 12.10 15.68 8.91
C THR A 210 11.75 16.16 10.32
N LEU A 211 12.74 16.63 11.09
CA LEU A 211 12.52 17.16 12.42
C LEU A 211 11.66 18.42 12.40
N ASP A 212 11.92 19.33 11.49
CA ASP A 212 11.15 20.58 11.35
C ASP A 212 9.68 20.30 11.03
N GLU A 213 9.42 19.37 10.10
CA GLU A 213 8.07 18.98 9.72
C GLU A 213 7.36 18.21 10.83
N TYR A 214 8.10 17.38 11.59
CA TYR A 214 7.57 16.71 12.76
C TYR A 214 7.08 17.72 13.81
N GLN A 215 7.90 18.70 14.17
CA GLN A 215 7.54 19.72 15.14
C GLN A 215 6.34 20.56 14.68
N LYS A 216 6.27 20.84 13.39
CA LYS A 216 5.21 21.69 12.82
C LYS A 216 3.86 20.97 12.74
N TYR A 217 3.83 19.68 12.40
CA TYR A 217 2.60 18.98 12.03
C TYR A 217 2.18 17.84 12.96
N PHE A 218 3.09 17.31 13.77
CA PHE A 218 2.83 16.11 14.60
C PHE A 218 2.97 16.35 16.10
N GLU A 219 3.85 17.24 16.53
CA GLU A 219 4.14 17.42 17.97
C GLU A 219 2.96 18.00 18.75
N LYS A 220 2.01 18.65 18.09
CA LYS A 220 0.84 19.30 18.69
C LYS A 220 -0.46 18.51 18.57
N ASP A 221 -0.45 17.39 17.85
CA ASP A 221 -1.54 16.44 17.67
C ASP A 221 -1.23 15.16 18.46
#